data_7432e451f740d4ecb0a33d497d547e0d
#
_entry.id   7432e451f740d4ecb0a33d497d547e0d
#
_cell.length_a   1.000
_cell.length_b   1.000
_cell.length_c   1.000
_cell.angle_alpha   90.00
_cell.angle_beta   90.00
_cell.angle_gamma   90.00
#
_symmetry.space_group_name_H-M   'P 1'
#
loop_
_entity.id
_entity.type
_entity.pdbx_description
1 polymer ?
#
loop_
_entity_poly.entity_id
_entity_poly.type
_entity_poly.pdbx_seq_one_letter_code
_entity_poly.pdbx_strand_id
1 'polypeptide(L)'
;LCIRYNNDIYKIVEFLHVKPGKGPAFVRTKLKSMTNGKVIDNTFSAGHKIEDVRVETRKYQSLYNDGETYHFMNTDDYNQISIEEKFLDNPQLMKEGEVVTVITNSETNLPLSVEMPPSVILEVVSTEPGVKGNTATNATKPATLETGAVVNVPLFINEGDKIKVDTVKGNYKERHKE
;
A
#
# COMPACT_ATOMS: atom_id res chain seq x y z
N LEU A 1 -13.14 4.90 -3.40
CA LEU A 1 -14.27 5.65 -2.85
C LEU A 1 -14.19 5.66 -1.33
N CYS A 2 -14.29 6.85 -0.72
CA CYS A 2 -14.37 7.03 0.72
C CYS A 2 -15.81 7.41 1.08
N ILE A 3 -16.30 6.83 2.16
CA ILE A 3 -17.67 7.02 2.63
C ILE A 3 -17.70 7.35 4.12
N ARG A 4 -18.71 8.05 4.56
CA ARG A 4 -19.02 8.23 5.98
C ARG A 4 -19.96 7.12 6.43
N TYR A 5 -19.55 6.40 7.47
CA TYR A 5 -20.32 5.29 8.04
C TYR A 5 -20.05 5.19 9.54
N ASN A 6 -21.08 5.07 10.35
CA ASN A 6 -20.98 5.00 11.83
C ASN A 6 -20.08 6.07 12.44
N ASN A 7 -20.24 7.33 12.04
CA ASN A 7 -19.44 8.48 12.49
C ASN A 7 -17.93 8.39 12.23
N ASP A 8 -17.52 7.58 11.27
CA ASP A 8 -16.13 7.43 10.84
C ASP A 8 -16.06 7.47 9.31
N ILE A 9 -14.84 7.65 8.81
CA ILE A 9 -14.55 7.64 7.37
C ILE A 9 -13.94 6.29 7.02
N TYR A 10 -14.53 5.61 6.04
CA TYR A 10 -14.09 4.32 5.55
C TYR A 10 -13.74 4.39 4.06
N LYS A 11 -12.65 3.71 3.69
CA LYS A 11 -12.32 3.41 2.29
C LYS A 11 -12.95 2.08 1.93
N ILE A 12 -13.70 2.02 0.82
CA ILE A 12 -14.19 0.76 0.26
C ILE A 12 -12.99 0.07 -0.41
N VAL A 13 -12.54 -1.04 0.16
CA VAL A 13 -11.38 -1.81 -0.37
C VAL A 13 -11.82 -2.95 -1.27
N GLU A 14 -13.00 -3.52 -1.03
CA GLU A 14 -13.63 -4.52 -1.89
C GLU A 14 -15.14 -4.31 -1.90
N PHE A 15 -15.77 -4.62 -3.00
CA PHE A 15 -17.23 -4.70 -3.08
C PHE A 15 -17.66 -5.82 -4.03
N LEU A 16 -18.80 -6.44 -3.72
CA LEU A 16 -19.43 -7.46 -4.53
C LEU A 16 -20.93 -7.19 -4.61
N HIS A 17 -21.42 -6.92 -5.81
CA HIS A 17 -22.85 -6.76 -6.06
C HIS A 17 -23.51 -8.12 -6.25
N VAL A 18 -24.45 -8.46 -5.40
CA VAL A 18 -25.15 -9.76 -5.41
C VAL A 18 -26.62 -9.55 -5.77
N LYS A 19 -27.07 -10.24 -6.82
CA LYS A 19 -28.48 -10.32 -7.22
C LYS A 19 -28.97 -11.75 -6.96
N PRO A 20 -29.57 -12.04 -5.81
CA PRO A 20 -30.11 -13.37 -5.55
C PRO A 20 -31.30 -13.66 -6.48
N GLY A 21 -31.52 -14.92 -6.82
CA GLY A 21 -32.65 -15.33 -7.64
C GLY A 21 -34.02 -15.08 -6.96
N LYS A 22 -34.04 -15.01 -5.63
CA LYS A 22 -35.17 -14.61 -4.80
C LYS A 22 -34.67 -13.63 -3.74
N GLY A 23 -35.34 -12.48 -3.64
CA GLY A 23 -35.05 -11.44 -2.68
C GLY A 23 -34.36 -10.19 -3.28
N PRO A 24 -34.21 -9.13 -2.47
CA PRO A 24 -33.63 -7.89 -2.94
C PRO A 24 -32.11 -8.04 -3.18
N ALA A 25 -31.62 -7.30 -4.17
CA ALA A 25 -30.19 -7.20 -4.43
C ALA A 25 -29.46 -6.48 -3.26
N PHE A 26 -28.22 -6.84 -3.03
CA PHE A 26 -27.38 -6.24 -1.99
C PHE A 26 -25.93 -6.13 -2.44
N VAL A 27 -25.15 -5.30 -1.74
CA VAL A 27 -23.72 -5.12 -2.00
C VAL A 27 -22.95 -5.49 -0.75
N ARG A 28 -22.12 -6.51 -0.84
CA ARG A 28 -21.12 -6.83 0.21
C ARG A 28 -19.91 -5.94 0.03
N THR A 29 -19.48 -5.34 1.12
CA THR A 29 -18.32 -4.44 1.10
C THR A 29 -17.33 -4.81 2.20
N LYS A 30 -16.05 -4.61 1.90
CA LYS A 30 -15.01 -4.48 2.92
C LYS A 30 -14.64 -3.02 3.07
N LEU A 31 -14.73 -2.54 4.28
CA LEU A 31 -14.52 -1.15 4.64
C LEU A 31 -13.29 -1.05 5.54
N LYS A 32 -12.29 -0.26 5.13
CA LYS A 32 -11.13 0.04 5.96
C LYS A 32 -11.32 1.40 6.62
N SER A 33 -11.32 1.42 7.97
CA SER A 33 -11.38 2.68 8.72
C SER A 33 -10.14 3.53 8.43
N MET A 34 -10.37 4.79 8.10
CA MET A 34 -9.30 5.76 7.90
C MET A 34 -8.74 6.33 9.22
N THR A 35 -9.43 6.08 10.33
CA THR A 35 -9.04 6.54 11.67
C THR A 35 -8.18 5.53 12.41
N ASN A 36 -8.51 4.23 12.33
CA ASN A 36 -7.84 3.18 13.11
C ASN A 36 -7.28 2.02 12.27
N GLY A 37 -7.47 2.05 10.94
CA GLY A 37 -6.97 1.04 10.02
C GLY A 37 -7.70 -0.31 10.04
N LYS A 38 -8.69 -0.51 10.92
CA LYS A 38 -9.45 -1.77 10.99
C LYS A 38 -10.31 -1.97 9.76
N VAL A 39 -10.35 -3.22 9.30
CA VAL A 39 -11.21 -3.64 8.20
C VAL A 39 -12.43 -4.34 8.76
N ILE A 40 -13.61 -3.91 8.32
CA ILE A 40 -14.89 -4.51 8.66
C ILE A 40 -15.63 -4.95 7.41
N ASP A 41 -16.42 -6.00 7.53
CA ASP A 41 -17.38 -6.40 6.49
C ASP A 41 -18.72 -5.75 6.75
N ASN A 42 -19.32 -5.16 5.72
CA ASN A 42 -20.65 -4.59 5.81
C ASN A 42 -21.43 -4.86 4.52
N THR A 43 -22.72 -5.12 4.67
CA THR A 43 -23.63 -5.34 3.55
C THR A 43 -24.62 -4.20 3.46
N PHE A 44 -24.69 -3.54 2.30
CA PHE A 44 -25.66 -2.51 2.00
C PHE A 44 -26.76 -3.07 1.10
N SER A 45 -28.00 -2.70 1.37
CA SER A 45 -29.11 -2.97 0.45
C SER A 45 -28.89 -2.24 -0.87
N ALA A 46 -29.24 -2.82 -1.99
CA ALA A 46 -29.21 -2.12 -3.27
C ALA A 46 -30.08 -0.86 -3.21
N GLY A 47 -29.54 0.26 -3.66
CA GLY A 47 -30.20 1.56 -3.57
C GLY A 47 -30.06 2.26 -2.22
N HIS A 48 -29.36 1.68 -1.24
CA HIS A 48 -29.02 2.37 0.01
C HIS A 48 -28.16 3.58 -0.29
N LYS A 49 -28.57 4.74 0.23
CA LYS A 49 -27.79 5.97 0.09
C LYS A 49 -26.63 5.95 1.08
N ILE A 50 -25.44 6.09 0.56
CA ILE A 50 -24.22 6.28 1.35
C ILE A 50 -23.73 7.71 1.16
N GLU A 51 -23.22 8.31 2.23
CA GLU A 51 -22.60 9.62 2.20
C GLU A 51 -21.16 9.45 1.76
N ASP A 52 -20.83 9.93 0.55
CA ASP A 52 -19.45 9.95 0.08
C ASP A 52 -18.67 11.14 0.71
N VAL A 53 -17.40 10.90 0.94
CA VAL A 53 -16.48 11.92 1.45
C VAL A 53 -15.68 12.45 0.27
N ARG A 54 -15.76 13.76 0.06
CA ARG A 54 -14.98 14.42 -0.99
C ARG A 54 -13.50 14.38 -0.65
N VAL A 55 -12.70 13.84 -1.55
CA VAL A 55 -11.27 13.68 -1.38
C VAL A 55 -10.50 14.33 -2.53
N GLU A 56 -9.28 14.78 -2.23
CA GLU A 56 -8.30 15.24 -3.19
C GLU A 56 -7.08 14.35 -3.15
N THR A 57 -6.45 14.16 -4.30
CA THR A 57 -5.17 13.45 -4.40
C THR A 57 -4.05 14.46 -4.62
N ARG A 58 -2.97 14.33 -3.84
CA ARG A 58 -1.78 15.19 -3.94
C ARG A 58 -0.53 14.34 -3.97
N LYS A 59 0.48 14.78 -4.69
CA LYS A 59 1.78 14.12 -4.75
C LYS A 59 2.68 14.62 -3.62
N TYR A 60 3.29 13.67 -2.93
CA TYR A 60 4.25 13.91 -1.87
C TYR A 60 5.50 13.07 -2.11
N GLN A 61 6.62 13.57 -1.67
CA GLN A 61 7.89 12.86 -1.68
C GLN A 61 8.20 12.38 -0.27
N SER A 62 8.57 11.11 -0.16
CA SER A 62 9.04 10.54 1.11
C SER A 62 10.38 11.18 1.50
N LEU A 63 10.48 11.70 2.71
CA LEU A 63 11.70 12.31 3.25
C LEU A 63 12.49 11.29 4.06
N TYR A 64 11.98 10.91 5.22
CA TYR A 64 12.58 9.95 6.14
C TYR A 64 11.52 9.36 7.08
N ASN A 65 11.88 8.32 7.82
CA ASN A 65 11.11 7.81 8.94
C ASN A 65 11.98 7.83 10.21
N ASP A 66 11.34 7.98 11.35
CA ASP A 66 11.98 7.97 12.66
C ASP A 66 11.72 6.67 13.46
N GLY A 67 11.20 5.64 12.78
CA GLY A 67 10.84 4.35 13.35
C GLY A 67 9.34 4.16 13.61
N GLU A 68 8.60 5.23 13.87
CA GLU A 68 7.16 5.19 14.12
C GLU A 68 6.37 6.08 13.16
N THR A 69 7.01 7.10 12.63
CA THR A 69 6.37 8.13 11.81
C THR A 69 7.15 8.33 10.53
N TYR A 70 6.42 8.41 9.43
CA TYR A 70 6.94 8.72 8.10
C TYR A 70 6.65 10.18 7.76
N HIS A 71 7.66 10.88 7.28
CA HIS A 71 7.62 12.29 6.93
C HIS A 71 7.62 12.47 5.42
N PHE A 72 6.71 13.31 4.94
CA PHE A 72 6.50 13.57 3.51
C PHE A 72 6.47 15.06 3.23
N MET A 73 6.88 15.42 2.03
CA MET A 73 6.84 16.80 1.54
C MET A 73 6.01 16.87 0.25
N ASN A 74 5.05 17.79 0.21
CA ASN A 74 4.28 18.07 -0.99
C ASN A 74 5.20 18.53 -2.12
N THR A 75 5.05 17.96 -3.30
CA THR A 75 5.92 18.28 -4.45
C THR A 75 5.63 19.63 -5.07
N ASP A 76 4.47 20.25 -4.81
CA ASP A 76 4.06 21.52 -5.39
C ASP A 76 4.34 22.70 -4.45
N ASP A 77 3.93 22.61 -3.20
CA ASP A 77 4.01 23.72 -2.23
C ASP A 77 5.05 23.52 -1.12
N TYR A 78 5.72 22.35 -1.12
CA TYR A 78 6.76 21.95 -0.14
C TYR A 78 6.27 21.84 1.31
N ASN A 79 4.97 21.85 1.55
CA ASN A 79 4.42 21.60 2.87
C ASN A 79 4.72 20.18 3.31
N GLN A 80 5.06 20.01 4.60
CA GLN A 80 5.38 18.71 5.17
C GLN A 80 4.21 18.16 5.97
N ILE A 81 4.03 16.86 5.89
CA ILE A 81 3.09 16.10 6.71
C ILE A 81 3.80 14.91 7.34
N SER A 82 3.26 14.43 8.44
CA SER A 82 3.76 13.25 9.15
C SER A 82 2.62 12.25 9.31
N ILE A 83 2.89 10.98 9.02
CA ILE A 83 1.90 9.90 9.08
C ILE A 83 2.50 8.74 9.85
N GLU A 84 1.78 8.26 10.86
CA GLU A 84 2.20 7.11 11.65
C GLU A 84 2.23 5.83 10.77
N GLU A 85 3.22 4.98 11.00
CA GLU A 85 3.45 3.75 10.26
C GLU A 85 2.21 2.84 10.18
N LYS A 86 1.42 2.78 11.25
CA LYS A 86 0.20 1.96 11.31
C LYS A 86 -0.86 2.29 10.24
N PHE A 87 -0.81 3.49 9.66
CA PHE A 87 -1.72 3.91 8.58
C PHE A 87 -1.17 3.66 7.17
N LEU A 88 0.03 3.14 7.06
CA LEU A 88 0.69 2.86 5.79
C LEU A 88 0.61 1.37 5.46
N ASP A 89 0.43 1.05 4.18
CA ASP A 89 0.51 -0.31 3.67
C ASP A 89 1.94 -0.57 3.18
N ASN A 90 2.57 -1.63 3.68
CA ASN A 90 3.94 -2.02 3.34
C ASN A 90 4.97 -0.85 3.42
N PRO A 91 5.01 -0.10 4.52
CA PRO A 91 5.88 1.08 4.62
C PRO A 91 7.36 0.73 4.52
N GLN A 92 7.74 -0.51 4.85
CA GLN A 92 9.11 -1.01 4.73
C GLN A 92 9.64 -1.03 3.29
N LEU A 93 8.78 -0.92 2.30
CA LEU A 93 9.16 -0.82 0.88
C LEU A 93 9.37 0.63 0.42
N MET A 94 9.07 1.60 1.26
CA MET A 94 9.16 3.01 0.92
C MET A 94 10.59 3.52 1.06
N LYS A 95 11.17 3.88 -0.08
CA LYS A 95 12.51 4.48 -0.16
C LYS A 95 12.41 5.99 0.04
N GLU A 96 13.44 6.58 0.65
CA GLU A 96 13.60 8.04 0.67
C GLU A 96 13.63 8.60 -0.76
N GLY A 97 12.89 9.66 -0.99
CA GLY A 97 12.73 10.27 -2.30
C GLY A 97 11.62 9.65 -3.17
N GLU A 98 10.98 8.57 -2.73
CA GLU A 98 9.86 7.97 -3.46
C GLU A 98 8.66 8.92 -3.49
N VAL A 99 8.05 9.07 -4.66
CA VAL A 99 6.84 9.88 -4.82
C VAL A 99 5.61 9.02 -4.58
N VAL A 100 4.80 9.44 -3.63
CA VAL A 100 3.56 8.77 -3.23
C VAL A 100 2.35 9.65 -3.51
N THR A 101 1.18 9.04 -3.55
CA THR A 101 -0.10 9.76 -3.66
C THR A 101 -0.77 9.80 -2.30
N VAL A 102 -1.00 10.98 -1.77
CA VAL A 102 -1.74 11.19 -0.51
C VAL A 102 -3.18 11.53 -0.84
N ILE A 103 -4.11 10.76 -0.29
CA ILE A 103 -5.54 11.03 -0.36
C ILE A 103 -5.90 11.89 0.84
N THR A 104 -6.40 13.08 0.58
CA THR A 104 -6.71 14.10 1.59
C THR A 104 -8.20 14.38 1.61
N ASN A 105 -8.79 14.51 2.80
CA ASN A 105 -10.15 14.99 2.95
C ASN A 105 -10.20 16.47 2.54
N SER A 106 -10.96 16.81 1.49
CA SER A 106 -11.02 18.18 0.97
C SER A 106 -11.72 19.18 1.90
N GLU A 107 -12.54 18.70 2.85
CA GLU A 107 -13.21 19.56 3.83
C GLU A 107 -12.31 19.92 5.00
N THR A 108 -11.50 18.99 5.48
CA THR A 108 -10.64 19.18 6.68
C THR A 108 -9.17 19.36 6.35
N ASN A 109 -8.73 19.16 5.10
CA ASN A 109 -7.34 19.09 4.67
C ASN A 109 -6.48 18.05 5.41
N LEU A 110 -7.10 17.08 6.08
CA LEU A 110 -6.39 16.02 6.77
C LEU A 110 -6.07 14.86 5.82
N PRO A 111 -4.85 14.31 5.89
CA PRO A 111 -4.50 13.12 5.10
C PRO A 111 -5.30 11.91 5.58
N LEU A 112 -5.87 11.15 4.65
CA LEU A 112 -6.65 9.95 4.93
C LEU A 112 -5.87 8.68 4.64
N SER A 113 -5.12 8.64 3.54
CA SER A 113 -4.28 7.49 3.20
C SER A 113 -3.13 7.89 2.29
N VAL A 114 -2.13 7.02 2.25
CA VAL A 114 -0.98 7.12 1.35
C VAL A 114 -0.96 5.91 0.44
N GLU A 115 -0.85 6.15 -0.85
CA GLU A 115 -0.72 5.12 -1.86
C GLU A 115 0.65 5.21 -2.52
N MET A 116 1.43 4.14 -2.39
CA MET A 116 2.68 3.99 -3.13
C MET A 116 2.41 3.67 -4.61
N PRO A 117 3.38 3.89 -5.50
CA PRO A 117 3.32 3.33 -6.84
C PRO A 117 3.06 1.82 -6.79
N PRO A 118 2.45 1.21 -7.81
CA PRO A 118 2.14 -0.24 -7.80
C PRO A 118 3.37 -1.14 -7.63
N SER A 119 4.53 -0.63 -7.98
CA SER A 119 5.81 -1.29 -7.77
C SER A 119 6.92 -0.27 -7.55
N VAL A 120 7.95 -0.69 -6.81
CA VAL A 120 9.15 0.11 -6.55
C VAL A 120 10.39 -0.68 -6.94
N ILE A 121 11.47 0.05 -7.27
CA ILE A 121 12.76 -0.54 -7.60
C ILE A 121 13.68 -0.34 -6.40
N LEU A 122 14.15 -1.45 -5.83
CA LEU A 122 15.00 -1.48 -4.66
C LEU A 122 16.25 -2.34 -4.91
N GLU A 123 17.37 -1.90 -4.36
CA GLU A 123 18.63 -2.62 -4.43
C GLU A 123 18.70 -3.70 -3.33
N VAL A 124 19.20 -4.86 -3.69
CA VAL A 124 19.52 -5.95 -2.75
C VAL A 124 20.83 -5.63 -2.08
N VAL A 125 20.81 -5.40 -0.78
CA VAL A 125 22.01 -5.07 0.01
C VAL A 125 22.62 -6.29 0.68
N SER A 126 21.86 -7.36 0.88
CA SER A 126 22.32 -8.62 1.45
C SER A 126 21.45 -9.79 1.00
N THR A 127 22.09 -10.86 0.58
CA THR A 127 21.43 -12.14 0.28
C THR A 127 22.46 -13.27 0.31
N GLU A 128 22.01 -14.47 0.59
CA GLU A 128 22.86 -15.65 0.54
C GLU A 128 23.16 -16.05 -0.93
N PRO A 129 24.35 -16.65 -1.19
CA PRO A 129 24.62 -17.22 -2.49
C PRO A 129 23.60 -18.32 -2.84
N GLY A 130 23.13 -18.34 -4.08
CA GLY A 130 22.31 -19.45 -4.57
C GLY A 130 23.09 -20.75 -4.57
N VAL A 131 22.62 -21.77 -3.85
CA VAL A 131 23.27 -23.07 -3.80
C VAL A 131 23.02 -23.80 -5.13
N LYS A 132 24.10 -24.08 -5.89
CA LYS A 132 24.03 -24.96 -7.06
C LYS A 132 23.67 -26.38 -6.62
N GLY A 133 22.62 -26.94 -7.19
CA GLY A 133 22.17 -28.31 -6.90
C GLY A 133 20.79 -28.43 -6.27
N ASN A 134 20.16 -27.33 -5.93
CA ASN A 134 18.76 -27.35 -5.55
C ASN A 134 17.90 -27.45 -6.82
N THR A 135 17.34 -28.63 -7.08
CA THR A 135 16.56 -28.93 -8.30
C THR A 135 15.09 -28.49 -8.20
N ALA A 136 14.70 -27.84 -7.11
CA ALA A 136 13.34 -27.32 -6.96
C ALA A 136 13.10 -26.18 -7.95
N THR A 137 12.13 -26.33 -8.83
CA THR A 137 11.77 -25.39 -9.91
C THR A 137 11.23 -24.06 -9.41
N ASN A 138 11.07 -23.73 -8.21
CA ASN A 138 10.63 -22.45 -7.67
C ASN A 138 11.37 -22.13 -6.35
N ALA A 139 12.65 -22.54 -6.26
CA ALA A 139 13.45 -22.24 -5.09
C ALA A 139 13.68 -20.73 -4.97
N THR A 140 13.44 -20.22 -3.78
CA THR A 140 13.67 -18.83 -3.42
C THR A 140 14.61 -18.75 -2.22
N LYS A 141 15.16 -17.57 -2.03
CA LYS A 141 15.99 -17.23 -0.87
C LYS A 141 15.61 -15.84 -0.35
N PRO A 142 15.80 -15.57 0.94
CA PRO A 142 15.58 -14.23 1.48
C PRO A 142 16.64 -13.25 0.98
N ALA A 143 16.22 -12.04 0.65
CA ALA A 143 17.08 -10.93 0.32
C ALA A 143 16.68 -9.72 1.15
N THR A 144 17.66 -9.04 1.73
CA THR A 144 17.46 -7.78 2.43
C THR A 144 17.66 -6.64 1.43
N LEU A 145 16.70 -5.74 1.39
CA LEU A 145 16.68 -4.58 0.50
C LEU A 145 17.24 -3.33 1.18
N GLU A 146 17.58 -2.33 0.39
CA GLU A 146 18.14 -1.05 0.88
C GLU A 146 17.27 -0.33 1.92
N THR A 147 15.97 -0.60 1.94
CA THR A 147 15.02 -0.07 2.93
C THR A 147 14.96 -0.88 4.24
N GLY A 148 15.70 -1.98 4.32
CA GLY A 148 15.64 -2.92 5.43
C GLY A 148 14.57 -3.99 5.30
N ALA A 149 13.72 -3.93 4.28
CA ALA A 149 12.70 -4.96 4.01
C ALA A 149 13.37 -6.26 3.56
N VAL A 150 12.77 -7.39 3.95
CA VAL A 150 13.20 -8.73 3.51
C VAL A 150 12.12 -9.31 2.60
N VAL A 151 12.53 -9.73 1.41
CA VAL A 151 11.64 -10.38 0.43
C VAL A 151 12.27 -11.67 -0.08
N ASN A 152 11.46 -12.64 -0.47
CA ASN A 152 11.94 -13.85 -1.12
C ASN A 152 12.18 -13.58 -2.60
N VAL A 153 13.37 -13.92 -3.06
CA VAL A 153 13.82 -13.71 -4.45
C VAL A 153 14.28 -15.04 -5.07
N PRO A 154 14.27 -15.15 -6.41
CA PRO A 154 14.89 -16.29 -7.08
C PRO A 154 16.37 -16.45 -6.73
N LEU A 155 16.89 -17.68 -6.83
CA LEU A 155 18.27 -17.99 -6.45
C LEU A 155 19.34 -17.24 -7.26
N PHE A 156 19.01 -16.77 -8.47
CA PHE A 156 19.93 -16.05 -9.34
C PHE A 156 20.15 -14.57 -8.95
N ILE A 157 19.38 -14.04 -8.01
CA ILE A 157 19.52 -12.66 -7.52
C ILE A 157 20.74 -12.58 -6.59
N ASN A 158 21.59 -11.57 -6.81
CA ASN A 158 22.80 -11.32 -6.05
C ASN A 158 22.74 -9.96 -5.35
N GLU A 159 23.63 -9.76 -4.39
CA GLU A 159 23.87 -8.43 -3.81
C GLU A 159 24.24 -7.42 -4.91
N GLY A 160 23.71 -6.22 -4.80
CA GLY A 160 23.85 -5.16 -5.80
C GLY A 160 22.85 -5.21 -6.94
N ASP A 161 22.10 -6.30 -7.09
CA ASP A 161 21.02 -6.35 -8.07
C ASP A 161 19.87 -5.44 -7.65
N LYS A 162 19.29 -4.75 -8.63
CA LYS A 162 18.05 -3.98 -8.46
C LYS A 162 16.88 -4.86 -8.83
N ILE A 163 15.88 -4.89 -7.99
CA ILE A 163 14.67 -5.68 -8.19
C ILE A 163 13.42 -4.81 -8.13
N LYS A 164 12.42 -5.21 -8.88
CA LYS A 164 11.10 -4.62 -8.83
C LYS A 164 10.24 -5.39 -7.85
N VAL A 165 9.64 -4.69 -6.90
CA VAL A 165 8.82 -5.26 -5.83
C VAL A 165 7.40 -4.72 -5.95
N ASP A 166 6.42 -5.60 -5.82
CA ASP A 166 5.01 -5.24 -5.76
C ASP A 166 4.72 -4.59 -4.40
N THR A 167 4.23 -3.37 -4.42
CA THR A 167 3.96 -2.61 -3.18
C THR A 167 2.68 -3.01 -2.47
N VAL A 168 1.75 -3.64 -3.17
CA VAL A 168 0.49 -4.14 -2.59
C VAL A 168 0.69 -5.49 -1.92
N LYS A 169 1.34 -6.41 -2.63
CA LYS A 169 1.60 -7.78 -2.14
C LYS A 169 2.87 -7.90 -1.30
N GLY A 170 3.80 -6.96 -1.44
CA GLY A 170 5.08 -6.97 -0.74
C GLY A 170 6.05 -8.04 -1.24
N ASN A 171 5.95 -8.48 -2.48
CA ASN A 171 6.75 -9.56 -3.04
C ASN A 171 7.55 -9.15 -4.28
N TYR A 172 8.57 -9.95 -4.59
CA TYR A 172 9.38 -9.82 -5.79
C TYR A 172 8.53 -9.98 -7.06
N LYS A 173 8.75 -9.12 -8.05
CA LYS A 173 8.15 -9.23 -9.39
C LYS A 173 9.16 -9.66 -10.43
N GLU A 174 10.21 -8.91 -10.58
CA GLU A 174 11.23 -9.13 -11.61
C GLU A 174 12.54 -8.45 -11.26
N ARG A 175 13.63 -8.90 -11.86
CA ARG A 175 14.90 -8.20 -11.83
C ARG A 175 14.84 -6.97 -12.71
N HIS A 176 15.22 -5.82 -12.18
CA HIS A 176 15.32 -4.60 -12.95
C HIS A 176 16.60 -4.62 -13.78
N LYS A 177 16.48 -4.48 -15.09
CA LYS A 177 17.61 -4.28 -15.98
C LYS A 177 17.73 -2.79 -16.28
N GLU A 178 18.91 -2.25 -16.09
CA GLU A 178 19.25 -0.89 -16.51
C GLU A 178 19.20 -0.77 -18.03
#